data_5652ca443e0eaef59d12645a3357df2c
#
_entry.id   5652ca443e0eaef59d12645a3357df2c
#
_cell.length_a   1.000
_cell.length_b   1.000
_cell.length_c   1.000
_cell.angle_alpha   90.00
_cell.angle_beta   90.00
_cell.angle_gamma   90.00
#
_symmetry.space_group_name_H-M   'P 1'
#
loop_
_entity.id
_entity.type
_entity.pdbx_description
1 polymer ?
#
loop_
_entity_poly.entity_id
_entity_poly.type
_entity_poly.pdbx_seq_one_letter_code
_entity_poly.pdbx_strand_id
1 'polypeptide(L)'
;MGLVPRTVWIGLVLALATVAIPAVAQVDSSLVESNMADPAQPDLLGGDALASMVEVRQSGGFDPFSLSLIDDAVRAVRGESTKLHRVTLRMQRVMRGDEIVQEAPAGLGYPMLTMAIDPATPVVPVGLRTTLARGEAAMGEITARIRGAVVGDVIDLESLDGIMVPIRIGAIVPDEEIRWSEILIGDSVITGLEIDRPYSVMAWGTNGALLAAAIRIWTSDPGVRVLDGLGGPPTDPVLPMAVVKERFGEFAVAPAGGDSVEVDQAWRDAWIVTVDFPIVGVTRCHRMVVPYIRAALDEVDRSGLAEELDRTDVQIAGGCYNPRFNRGADPGYSLSRHSWGIAVDFNPSTNPYGGEPTLSLEVVEIFKRWGFSWGGGWSVPDGMHFEWHSLPLVYAAACSDLTAVHG
;
A
#
# COMPACT_ATOMS: atom_id res chain seq x y z
N MET A 1 13.70 -0.71 -85.98
CA MET A 1 13.79 -1.89 -85.13
C MET A 1 14.02 -1.42 -83.71
N GLY A 2 12.97 -1.21 -82.99
CA GLY A 2 12.99 -0.65 -81.66
C GLY A 2 12.65 -1.72 -80.63
N LEU A 3 13.50 -1.81 -79.62
CA LEU A 3 13.26 -2.65 -78.43
C LEU A 3 12.59 -1.81 -77.38
N VAL A 4 11.39 -2.25 -76.95
CA VAL A 4 10.62 -1.67 -75.82
C VAL A 4 11.09 -2.36 -74.54
N PRO A 5 11.47 -1.64 -73.45
CA PRO A 5 11.77 -2.29 -72.17
C PRO A 5 10.44 -2.57 -71.41
N ARG A 6 10.32 -3.82 -70.95
CA ARG A 6 9.27 -4.28 -70.06
C ARG A 6 9.50 -3.72 -68.64
N THR A 7 8.55 -2.92 -68.16
CA THR A 7 8.50 -2.44 -66.78
C THR A 7 7.97 -3.59 -65.89
N VAL A 8 8.80 -4.07 -64.95
CA VAL A 8 8.41 -5.01 -63.95
C VAL A 8 7.82 -4.24 -62.78
N TRP A 9 6.55 -4.43 -62.52
CA TRP A 9 5.89 -3.97 -61.28
C TRP A 9 6.20 -4.95 -60.15
N ILE A 10 7.01 -4.53 -59.15
CA ILE A 10 7.14 -5.26 -57.90
C ILE A 10 6.05 -4.76 -56.97
N GLY A 11 5.01 -5.58 -56.81
CA GLY A 11 3.97 -5.33 -55.85
C GLY A 11 4.49 -5.57 -54.41
N LEU A 12 4.61 -4.50 -53.66
CA LEU A 12 4.93 -4.57 -52.24
C LEU A 12 3.64 -4.97 -51.50
N VAL A 13 3.53 -6.24 -51.10
CA VAL A 13 2.47 -6.70 -50.22
C VAL A 13 2.87 -6.29 -48.78
N LEU A 14 2.28 -5.21 -48.28
CA LEU A 14 2.30 -4.88 -46.86
C LEU A 14 1.45 -5.91 -46.11
N ALA A 15 2.07 -6.87 -45.50
CA ALA A 15 1.43 -7.71 -44.48
C ALA A 15 1.22 -6.86 -43.22
N LEU A 16 0.02 -6.34 -43.03
CA LEU A 16 -0.43 -5.80 -41.73
C LEU A 16 -0.51 -6.98 -40.75
N ALA A 17 0.56 -7.17 -39.99
CA ALA A 17 0.50 -8.00 -38.78
C ALA A 17 -0.40 -7.29 -37.77
N THR A 18 -1.66 -7.69 -37.67
CA THR A 18 -2.53 -7.37 -36.56
C THR A 18 -1.93 -8.02 -35.31
N VAL A 19 -1.16 -7.27 -34.55
CA VAL A 19 -0.79 -7.62 -33.18
C VAL A 19 -2.10 -7.60 -32.41
N ALA A 20 -2.61 -8.78 -32.07
CA ALA A 20 -3.70 -8.92 -31.14
C ALA A 20 -3.23 -8.33 -29.80
N ILE A 21 -3.73 -7.16 -29.47
CA ILE A 21 -3.63 -6.58 -28.13
C ILE A 21 -4.36 -7.58 -27.23
N PRO A 22 -3.69 -8.19 -26.23
CA PRO A 22 -4.42 -9.02 -25.27
C PRO A 22 -5.54 -8.16 -24.70
N ALA A 23 -6.75 -8.70 -24.67
CA ALA A 23 -7.92 -8.05 -24.13
C ALA A 23 -7.52 -7.52 -22.73
N VAL A 24 -7.53 -6.20 -22.59
CA VAL A 24 -7.50 -5.55 -21.30
C VAL A 24 -8.70 -6.15 -20.56
N ALA A 25 -8.44 -6.92 -19.50
CA ALA A 25 -9.51 -7.43 -18.67
C ALA A 25 -10.39 -6.23 -18.32
N GLN A 26 -11.65 -6.27 -18.72
CA GLN A 26 -12.62 -5.25 -18.35
C GLN A 26 -12.65 -5.24 -16.83
N VAL A 27 -12.05 -4.23 -16.22
CA VAL A 27 -12.17 -3.99 -14.80
C VAL A 27 -13.65 -3.70 -14.58
N ASP A 28 -14.30 -4.54 -13.80
CA ASP A 28 -15.70 -4.37 -13.42
C ASP A 28 -15.83 -2.99 -12.75
N SER A 29 -16.54 -2.09 -13.39
CA SER A 29 -16.74 -0.72 -12.90
C SER A 29 -17.45 -0.70 -11.54
N SER A 30 -18.19 -1.75 -11.20
CA SER A 30 -18.83 -1.89 -9.91
C SER A 30 -17.81 -2.08 -8.77
N LEU A 31 -16.63 -2.67 -9.03
CA LEU A 31 -15.53 -2.77 -8.07
C LEU A 31 -14.81 -1.42 -7.88
N VAL A 32 -14.83 -0.56 -8.89
CA VAL A 32 -14.26 0.79 -8.79
C VAL A 32 -15.20 1.70 -8.00
N GLU A 33 -16.50 1.62 -8.22
CA GLU A 33 -17.49 2.41 -7.48
C GLU A 33 -17.66 1.97 -6.02
N SER A 34 -17.55 0.67 -5.72
CA SER A 34 -17.59 0.18 -4.33
C SER A 34 -16.35 0.55 -3.52
N ASN A 35 -15.21 0.80 -4.18
CA ASN A 35 -13.97 1.27 -3.55
C ASN A 35 -13.83 2.80 -3.55
N MET A 36 -14.70 3.54 -4.25
CA MET A 36 -14.77 5.01 -4.21
C MET A 36 -15.81 5.53 -3.21
N ALA A 37 -16.72 4.69 -2.74
CA ALA A 37 -17.44 4.99 -1.51
C ALA A 37 -16.35 5.04 -0.44
N ASP A 38 -16.23 6.21 0.22
CA ASP A 38 -15.58 6.37 1.52
C ASP A 38 -15.74 5.03 2.25
N PRO A 39 -14.65 4.29 2.58
CA PRO A 39 -14.84 3.07 3.34
C PRO A 39 -15.41 3.51 4.67
N ALA A 40 -16.74 3.61 4.72
CA ALA A 40 -17.47 3.74 5.97
C ALA A 40 -16.85 2.64 6.83
N GLN A 41 -16.09 3.03 7.84
CA GLN A 41 -15.42 2.07 8.72
C GLN A 41 -16.52 1.10 9.10
N PRO A 42 -16.41 -0.19 8.80
CA PRO A 42 -17.44 -1.12 9.19
C PRO A 42 -17.62 -0.93 10.69
N ASP A 43 -18.84 -0.96 11.14
CA ASP A 43 -19.23 -0.83 12.55
C ASP A 43 -18.71 -2.06 13.30
N LEU A 44 -17.38 -2.20 13.39
CA LEU A 44 -16.67 -3.34 13.99
C LEU A 44 -16.85 -3.39 15.51
N LEU A 45 -17.32 -2.26 16.06
CA LEU A 45 -17.65 -2.09 17.47
C LEU A 45 -18.99 -1.37 17.54
N GLY A 46 -19.81 -1.65 18.53
CA GLY A 46 -20.97 -0.79 18.84
C GLY A 46 -20.49 0.66 18.91
N GLY A 47 -21.15 1.58 18.21
CA GLY A 47 -20.65 2.92 17.87
C GLY A 47 -20.04 3.74 19.02
N ASP A 48 -20.40 3.48 20.27
CA ASP A 48 -19.88 4.17 21.45
C ASP A 48 -18.42 3.81 21.81
N ALA A 49 -17.99 2.55 21.54
CA ALA A 49 -16.64 2.11 21.90
C ALA A 49 -15.57 2.61 20.89
N LEU A 50 -15.93 2.75 19.62
CA LEU A 50 -15.05 3.34 18.60
C LEU A 50 -14.85 4.84 18.81
N ALA A 51 -15.90 5.55 19.23
CA ALA A 51 -15.85 6.99 19.49
C ALA A 51 -14.95 7.37 20.67
N SER A 52 -14.64 6.42 21.55
CA SER A 52 -13.77 6.63 22.72
C SER A 52 -12.33 6.13 22.52
N MET A 53 -12.00 5.66 21.32
CA MET A 53 -10.72 5.06 20.99
C MET A 53 -9.71 6.10 20.52
N VAL A 54 -8.44 5.87 20.84
CA VAL A 54 -7.32 6.71 20.46
C VAL A 54 -6.22 5.80 19.89
N GLU A 55 -5.64 6.16 18.76
CA GLU A 55 -4.46 5.51 18.22
C GLU A 55 -3.23 6.39 18.44
N VAL A 56 -2.17 5.81 19.00
CA VAL A 56 -0.90 6.50 19.22
C VAL A 56 0.13 5.90 18.27
N ARG A 57 0.85 6.77 17.54
CA ARG A 57 1.94 6.39 16.64
C ARG A 57 3.20 7.16 17.02
N GLN A 58 4.37 6.54 16.83
CA GLN A 58 5.66 7.19 16.99
C GLN A 58 6.49 7.01 15.73
N SER A 59 7.07 8.08 15.25
CA SER A 59 8.00 8.03 14.11
C SER A 59 9.26 7.25 14.51
N GLY A 60 9.64 6.26 13.68
CA GLY A 60 10.78 5.37 13.98
C GLY A 60 10.48 4.22 14.95
N GLY A 61 9.19 4.04 15.32
CA GLY A 61 8.75 3.01 16.26
C GLY A 61 8.85 3.42 17.72
N PHE A 62 8.28 2.60 18.59
CA PHE A 62 8.23 2.89 20.03
C PHE A 62 9.47 2.32 20.72
N ASP A 63 10.08 3.15 21.58
CA ASP A 63 11.02 2.67 22.58
C ASP A 63 10.29 2.23 23.87
N PRO A 64 10.91 1.39 24.71
CA PRO A 64 10.27 0.89 25.94
C PRO A 64 9.84 1.97 26.93
N PHE A 65 10.54 3.12 26.96
CA PHE A 65 10.21 4.22 27.85
C PHE A 65 8.96 4.95 27.37
N SER A 66 8.86 5.28 26.08
CA SER A 66 7.66 5.87 25.48
C SER A 66 6.43 4.99 25.66
N LEU A 67 6.56 3.68 25.48
CA LEU A 67 5.48 2.71 25.75
C LEU A 67 5.03 2.75 27.21
N SER A 68 5.97 2.81 28.16
CA SER A 68 5.64 2.89 29.59
C SER A 68 4.88 4.17 29.92
N LEU A 69 5.30 5.31 29.35
CA LEU A 69 4.60 6.59 29.55
C LEU A 69 3.17 6.58 29.01
N ILE A 70 2.96 5.96 27.83
CA ILE A 70 1.63 5.83 27.25
C ILE A 70 0.75 4.94 28.15
N ASP A 71 1.27 3.78 28.58
CA ASP A 71 0.53 2.89 29.47
C ASP A 71 0.19 3.56 30.82
N ASP A 72 1.09 4.35 31.39
CA ASP A 72 0.85 5.08 32.62
C ASP A 72 -0.20 6.18 32.43
N ALA A 73 -0.13 6.93 31.33
CA ALA A 73 -1.13 7.94 30.98
C ALA A 73 -2.53 7.35 30.82
N VAL A 74 -2.63 6.21 30.13
CA VAL A 74 -3.88 5.47 29.91
C VAL A 74 -4.45 5.00 31.24
N ARG A 75 -3.64 4.37 32.09
CA ARG A 75 -4.05 3.92 33.43
C ARG A 75 -4.50 5.08 34.34
N ALA A 76 -3.84 6.23 34.26
CA ALA A 76 -4.20 7.41 35.06
C ALA A 76 -5.63 7.90 34.85
N VAL A 77 -6.18 7.66 33.65
CA VAL A 77 -7.57 7.99 33.27
C VAL A 77 -8.48 6.77 33.24
N ARG A 78 -8.05 5.65 33.82
CA ARG A 78 -8.80 4.38 33.87
C ARG A 78 -9.16 3.83 32.47
N GLY A 79 -8.27 4.05 31.51
CA GLY A 79 -8.34 3.46 30.17
C GLY A 79 -7.62 2.11 30.12
N GLU A 80 -7.76 1.46 29.00
CA GLU A 80 -7.06 0.24 28.60
C GLU A 80 -6.28 0.49 27.31
N SER A 81 -5.22 -0.27 27.09
CA SER A 81 -4.40 -0.16 25.87
C SER A 81 -3.96 -1.53 25.37
N THR A 82 -3.70 -1.60 24.09
CA THR A 82 -3.07 -2.76 23.43
C THR A 82 -2.05 -2.31 22.41
N LYS A 83 -1.05 -3.13 22.18
CA LYS A 83 -0.06 -2.95 21.12
C LYS A 83 -0.58 -3.55 19.82
N LEU A 84 -0.44 -2.81 18.74
CA LEU A 84 -0.70 -3.29 17.40
C LEU A 84 0.63 -3.44 16.67
N HIS A 85 0.94 -4.63 16.22
CA HIS A 85 2.10 -4.88 15.36
C HIS A 85 1.64 -4.90 13.90
N ARG A 86 2.38 -4.22 13.04
CA ARG A 86 2.18 -4.22 11.60
C ARG A 86 3.53 -4.45 10.93
N VAL A 87 3.67 -5.59 10.28
CA VAL A 87 4.94 -6.06 9.73
C VAL A 87 4.72 -6.71 8.37
N THR A 88 5.71 -6.65 7.49
CA THR A 88 5.74 -7.46 6.29
C THR A 88 6.49 -8.74 6.60
N LEU A 89 5.77 -9.86 6.60
CA LEU A 89 6.35 -11.20 6.60
C LEU A 89 6.52 -11.68 5.17
N ARG A 90 7.37 -12.68 4.94
CA ARG A 90 7.55 -13.30 3.63
C ARG A 90 6.84 -14.65 3.61
N MET A 91 5.82 -14.79 2.78
CA MET A 91 5.18 -16.08 2.55
C MET A 91 6.08 -16.95 1.67
N GLN A 92 6.44 -18.11 2.18
CA GLN A 92 7.25 -19.08 1.46
C GLN A 92 6.37 -20.07 0.68
N ARG A 93 5.31 -20.55 1.29
CA ARG A 93 4.35 -21.45 0.62
C ARG A 93 2.99 -21.48 1.31
N VAL A 94 1.99 -21.93 0.57
CA VAL A 94 0.66 -22.31 1.05
C VAL A 94 0.49 -23.81 0.82
N MET A 95 0.09 -24.54 1.86
CA MET A 95 -0.06 -25.99 1.87
C MET A 95 -1.53 -26.37 2.13
N ARG A 96 -2.05 -27.30 1.34
CA ARG A 96 -3.36 -27.94 1.56
C ARG A 96 -3.14 -29.43 1.86
N GLY A 97 -3.09 -29.78 3.13
CA GLY A 97 -2.57 -31.07 3.55
C GLY A 97 -1.10 -31.20 3.11
N ASP A 98 -0.82 -32.22 2.30
CA ASP A 98 0.52 -32.48 1.75
C ASP A 98 0.75 -31.83 0.36
N GLU A 99 -0.24 -31.14 -0.19
CA GLU A 99 -0.17 -30.49 -1.50
C GLU A 99 0.32 -29.04 -1.37
N ILE A 100 1.27 -28.64 -2.22
CA ILE A 100 1.71 -27.26 -2.36
C ILE A 100 0.71 -26.53 -3.28
N VAL A 101 -0.05 -25.57 -2.71
CA VAL A 101 -0.98 -24.71 -3.47
C VAL A 101 -0.22 -23.59 -4.16
N GLN A 102 0.71 -22.96 -3.45
CA GLN A 102 1.61 -21.94 -3.98
C GLN A 102 2.94 -21.99 -3.25
N GLU A 103 4.03 -21.73 -3.97
CA GLU A 103 5.39 -21.67 -3.44
C GLU A 103 6.13 -20.45 -4.01
N ALA A 104 6.90 -19.78 -3.19
CA ALA A 104 7.75 -18.67 -3.63
C ALA A 104 8.96 -19.20 -4.41
N PRO A 105 9.49 -18.42 -5.37
CA PRO A 105 10.76 -18.75 -6.02
C PRO A 105 11.89 -18.92 -5.00
N ALA A 106 12.84 -19.82 -5.29
CA ALA A 106 13.93 -20.12 -4.38
C ALA A 106 14.71 -18.86 -3.96
N GLY A 107 14.89 -18.69 -2.65
CA GLY A 107 15.58 -17.54 -2.05
C GLY A 107 14.72 -16.27 -1.92
N LEU A 108 13.51 -16.26 -2.47
CA LEU A 108 12.56 -15.16 -2.37
C LEU A 108 11.36 -15.57 -1.52
N GLY A 109 10.53 -14.59 -1.13
CA GLY A 109 9.24 -14.85 -0.49
C GLY A 109 8.25 -13.75 -0.86
N TYR A 110 6.96 -14.10 -0.93
CA TYR A 110 5.93 -13.10 -1.23
C TYR A 110 5.68 -12.21 -0.01
N PRO A 111 5.86 -10.89 -0.12
CA PRO A 111 5.63 -9.98 1.00
C PRO A 111 4.16 -10.02 1.42
N MET A 112 3.90 -10.20 2.71
CA MET A 112 2.56 -10.27 3.30
C MET A 112 2.43 -9.20 4.37
N LEU A 113 1.62 -8.18 4.14
CA LEU A 113 1.33 -7.18 5.15
C LEU A 113 0.50 -7.80 6.27
N THR A 114 1.14 -8.08 7.37
CA THR A 114 0.59 -8.79 8.52
C THR A 114 0.32 -7.83 9.67
N MET A 115 -0.87 -7.91 10.24
CA MET A 115 -1.24 -7.24 11.47
C MET A 115 -1.32 -8.27 12.59
N ALA A 116 -0.78 -7.95 13.78
CA ALA A 116 -0.92 -8.77 14.94
C ALA A 116 -1.41 -7.95 16.14
N ILE A 117 -2.36 -8.52 16.88
CA ILE A 117 -3.05 -7.85 17.97
C ILE A 117 -3.53 -8.89 19.00
N ASP A 118 -3.66 -8.48 20.27
CA ASP A 118 -4.32 -9.31 21.28
C ASP A 118 -5.78 -9.59 20.86
N PRO A 119 -6.16 -10.86 20.70
CA PRO A 119 -7.51 -11.25 20.29
C PRO A 119 -8.63 -10.78 21.22
N ALA A 120 -8.32 -10.48 22.50
CA ALA A 120 -9.31 -10.03 23.47
C ALA A 120 -9.73 -8.56 23.30
N THR A 121 -8.96 -7.79 22.50
CA THR A 121 -9.21 -6.35 22.34
C THR A 121 -10.54 -6.04 21.65
N PRO A 122 -11.17 -4.90 21.98
CA PRO A 122 -12.43 -4.49 21.36
C PRO A 122 -12.37 -4.34 19.84
N VAL A 123 -11.19 -3.97 19.28
CA VAL A 123 -11.01 -3.76 17.82
C VAL A 123 -11.01 -5.06 17.00
N VAL A 124 -10.88 -6.21 17.64
CA VAL A 124 -10.95 -7.50 16.95
C VAL A 124 -12.42 -7.88 16.80
N PRO A 125 -12.92 -8.11 15.58
CA PRO A 125 -14.27 -8.62 15.36
C PRO A 125 -14.53 -9.85 16.21
N VAL A 126 -15.69 -9.90 16.87
CA VAL A 126 -16.05 -10.99 17.80
C VAL A 126 -15.91 -12.36 17.14
N GLY A 127 -16.29 -12.47 15.86
CA GLY A 127 -16.18 -13.70 15.07
C GLY A 127 -14.74 -14.20 14.88
N LEU A 128 -13.74 -13.30 14.94
CA LEU A 128 -12.32 -13.64 14.74
C LEU A 128 -11.57 -13.93 16.02
N ARG A 129 -12.07 -13.51 17.19
CA ARG A 129 -11.35 -13.65 18.47
C ARG A 129 -10.93 -15.08 18.77
N THR A 130 -11.82 -16.04 18.55
CA THR A 130 -11.54 -17.46 18.78
C THR A 130 -10.50 -18.01 17.80
N THR A 131 -10.56 -17.63 16.54
CA THR A 131 -9.58 -17.99 15.51
C THR A 131 -8.19 -17.52 15.91
N LEU A 132 -8.05 -16.23 16.21
CA LEU A 132 -6.76 -15.64 16.58
C LEU A 132 -6.22 -16.21 17.90
N ALA A 133 -7.11 -16.43 18.90
CA ALA A 133 -6.71 -17.02 20.19
C ALA A 133 -6.19 -18.48 20.08
N ARG A 134 -6.56 -19.19 19.00
CA ARG A 134 -6.01 -20.53 18.68
C ARG A 134 -4.65 -20.46 17.96
N GLY A 135 -4.12 -19.28 17.69
CA GLY A 135 -2.93 -19.08 16.85
C GLY A 135 -3.18 -19.29 15.36
N GLU A 136 -4.45 -19.29 14.93
CA GLU A 136 -4.85 -19.35 13.53
C GLU A 136 -4.93 -17.93 12.96
N ALA A 137 -4.76 -17.80 11.64
CA ALA A 137 -4.83 -16.52 10.93
C ALA A 137 -6.23 -16.26 10.36
N ALA A 138 -6.62 -14.99 10.31
CA ALA A 138 -7.65 -14.49 9.41
C ALA A 138 -6.99 -13.85 8.19
N MET A 139 -7.40 -14.23 6.98
CA MET A 139 -6.87 -13.75 5.71
C MET A 139 -7.94 -12.94 4.96
N GLY A 140 -7.55 -11.85 4.31
CA GLY A 140 -8.44 -11.07 3.45
C GLY A 140 -8.82 -11.82 2.18
N GLU A 141 -10.04 -11.59 1.68
CA GLU A 141 -10.58 -12.25 0.49
C GLU A 141 -9.72 -12.03 -0.76
N ILE A 142 -9.20 -10.81 -0.96
CA ILE A 142 -8.32 -10.50 -2.10
C ILE A 142 -7.05 -11.35 -2.02
N THR A 143 -6.41 -11.38 -0.86
CA THR A 143 -5.20 -12.16 -0.63
C THR A 143 -5.45 -13.65 -0.80
N ALA A 144 -6.54 -14.18 -0.25
CA ALA A 144 -6.91 -15.58 -0.40
C ALA A 144 -7.10 -15.95 -1.89
N ARG A 145 -7.74 -15.08 -2.67
CA ARG A 145 -7.93 -15.27 -4.11
C ARG A 145 -6.60 -15.29 -4.88
N ILE A 146 -5.69 -14.34 -4.58
CA ILE A 146 -4.36 -14.28 -5.20
C ILE A 146 -3.56 -15.55 -4.89
N ARG A 147 -3.71 -16.11 -3.68
CA ARG A 147 -2.98 -17.30 -3.21
C ARG A 147 -3.62 -18.61 -3.61
N GLY A 148 -4.87 -18.63 -4.06
CA GLY A 148 -5.66 -19.84 -4.18
C GLY A 148 -5.91 -20.54 -2.83
N ALA A 149 -5.83 -19.79 -1.73
CA ALA A 149 -5.94 -20.29 -0.38
C ALA A 149 -7.40 -20.46 0.06
N VAL A 150 -7.63 -21.45 0.91
CA VAL A 150 -8.94 -21.70 1.55
C VAL A 150 -8.77 -21.89 3.05
N VAL A 151 -9.88 -21.81 3.79
CA VAL A 151 -9.88 -22.11 5.22
C VAL A 151 -9.39 -23.54 5.46
N GLY A 152 -8.45 -23.69 6.36
CA GLY A 152 -7.81 -24.96 6.69
C GLY A 152 -6.42 -25.15 6.08
N ASP A 153 -6.05 -24.41 5.05
CA ASP A 153 -4.68 -24.41 4.52
C ASP A 153 -3.70 -23.88 5.58
N VAL A 154 -2.43 -24.24 5.41
CA VAL A 154 -1.33 -23.74 6.24
C VAL A 154 -0.45 -22.84 5.39
N ILE A 155 -0.15 -21.65 5.92
CA ILE A 155 0.74 -20.69 5.29
C ILE A 155 2.05 -20.64 6.08
N ASP A 156 3.18 -20.81 5.41
CA ASP A 156 4.52 -20.67 6.01
C ASP A 156 4.96 -19.20 5.86
N LEU A 157 5.01 -18.49 6.96
CA LEU A 157 5.45 -17.09 7.04
C LEU A 157 6.83 -17.00 7.65
N GLU A 158 7.70 -16.22 7.05
CA GLU A 158 9.07 -15.99 7.46
C GLU A 158 9.29 -14.53 7.84
N SER A 159 9.92 -14.28 8.99
CA SER A 159 10.37 -12.95 9.40
C SER A 159 11.55 -12.49 8.54
N LEU A 160 11.92 -11.20 8.64
CA LEU A 160 13.12 -10.67 7.98
C LEU A 160 14.42 -11.31 8.49
N ASP A 161 14.41 -11.79 9.72
CA ASP A 161 15.55 -12.49 10.36
C ASP A 161 15.59 -13.99 10.02
N GLY A 162 14.66 -14.47 9.17
CA GLY A 162 14.63 -15.86 8.69
C GLY A 162 13.92 -16.85 9.62
N ILE A 163 13.21 -16.37 10.64
CA ILE A 163 12.40 -17.22 11.52
C ILE A 163 11.11 -17.58 10.78
N MET A 164 10.86 -18.88 10.62
CA MET A 164 9.69 -19.40 9.91
C MET A 164 8.65 -19.94 10.89
N VAL A 165 7.39 -19.53 10.71
CA VAL A 165 6.25 -20.01 11.49
C VAL A 165 5.16 -20.50 10.55
N PRO A 166 4.74 -21.77 10.60
CA PRO A 166 3.57 -22.25 9.92
C PRO A 166 2.30 -21.81 10.66
N ILE A 167 1.34 -21.20 9.95
CA ILE A 167 0.10 -20.71 10.52
C ILE A 167 -1.08 -21.27 9.73
N ARG A 168 -2.05 -21.86 10.43
CA ARG A 168 -3.29 -22.31 9.82
C ARG A 168 -4.20 -21.13 9.48
N ILE A 169 -4.79 -21.10 8.31
CA ILE A 169 -5.84 -20.16 7.92
C ILE A 169 -7.15 -20.63 8.55
N GLY A 170 -7.58 -19.94 9.59
CA GLY A 170 -8.81 -20.27 10.34
C GLY A 170 -10.05 -19.54 9.82
N ALA A 171 -9.86 -18.40 9.12
CA ALA A 171 -10.92 -17.64 8.51
C ALA A 171 -10.46 -16.92 7.25
N ILE A 172 -11.36 -16.73 6.29
CA ILE A 172 -11.23 -15.80 5.17
C ILE A 172 -12.39 -14.81 5.30
N VAL A 173 -12.07 -13.51 5.29
CA VAL A 173 -13.02 -12.45 5.62
C VAL A 173 -12.86 -11.27 4.66
N PRO A 174 -13.87 -10.40 4.51
CA PRO A 174 -13.71 -9.13 3.82
C PRO A 174 -12.48 -8.38 4.30
N ASP A 175 -11.73 -7.76 3.38
CA ASP A 175 -10.44 -7.11 3.69
C ASP A 175 -10.60 -5.97 4.70
N GLU A 176 -11.76 -5.33 4.76
CA GLU A 176 -12.12 -4.30 5.74
C GLU A 176 -12.10 -4.82 7.17
N GLU A 177 -12.56 -6.05 7.40
CA GLU A 177 -12.64 -6.64 8.75
C GLU A 177 -11.26 -6.86 9.38
N ILE A 178 -10.22 -6.97 8.55
CA ILE A 178 -8.82 -7.04 8.98
C ILE A 178 -8.06 -5.74 8.68
N ARG A 179 -8.78 -4.63 8.57
CA ARG A 179 -8.24 -3.27 8.41
C ARG A 179 -7.27 -3.15 7.23
N TRP A 180 -7.61 -3.79 6.13
CA TRP A 180 -6.82 -3.79 4.89
C TRP A 180 -5.38 -4.31 5.06
N SER A 181 -5.07 -5.04 6.13
CA SER A 181 -3.94 -5.94 6.15
C SER A 181 -4.23 -7.15 5.27
N GLU A 182 -3.22 -7.91 4.89
CA GLU A 182 -3.43 -9.13 4.10
C GLU A 182 -3.74 -10.32 5.01
N ILE A 183 -3.15 -10.30 6.22
CA ILE A 183 -3.35 -11.30 7.26
C ILE A 183 -3.47 -10.60 8.62
N LEU A 184 -4.39 -11.08 9.44
CA LEU A 184 -4.51 -10.75 10.85
C LEU A 184 -4.19 -12.00 11.67
N ILE A 185 -3.29 -11.86 12.66
CA ILE A 185 -2.85 -12.92 13.58
C ILE A 185 -2.96 -12.46 15.03
N GLY A 186 -2.99 -13.41 15.96
CA GLY A 186 -2.85 -13.10 17.40
C GLY A 186 -1.45 -12.65 17.76
N ASP A 187 -1.31 -11.82 18.79
CA ASP A 187 -0.02 -11.32 19.30
C ASP A 187 0.92 -12.43 19.80
N SER A 188 0.38 -13.56 20.25
CA SER A 188 1.17 -14.74 20.63
C SER A 188 2.03 -15.29 19.49
N VAL A 189 1.59 -15.12 18.22
CA VAL A 189 2.36 -15.55 17.05
C VAL A 189 3.55 -14.62 16.82
N ILE A 190 3.40 -13.32 17.06
CA ILE A 190 4.47 -12.32 16.94
C ILE A 190 5.63 -12.61 17.89
N THR A 191 5.33 -13.09 19.08
CA THR A 191 6.36 -13.50 20.04
C THR A 191 7.26 -14.63 19.46
N GLY A 192 6.67 -15.57 18.74
CA GLY A 192 7.41 -16.64 18.04
C GLY A 192 8.26 -16.15 16.87
N LEU A 193 7.96 -14.95 16.33
CA LEU A 193 8.69 -14.29 15.25
C LEU A 193 9.75 -13.29 15.75
N GLU A 194 9.90 -13.16 17.09
CA GLU A 194 10.84 -12.22 17.76
C GLU A 194 10.64 -10.75 17.32
N ILE A 195 9.39 -10.36 17.01
CA ILE A 195 9.03 -9.01 16.64
C ILE A 195 8.54 -8.27 17.89
N ASP A 196 9.35 -7.38 18.44
CA ASP A 196 9.13 -6.73 19.74
C ASP A 196 8.62 -5.29 19.64
N ARG A 197 8.71 -4.65 18.47
CA ARG A 197 8.34 -3.24 18.28
C ARG A 197 6.93 -3.10 17.71
N PRO A 198 6.00 -2.47 18.45
CA PRO A 198 4.67 -2.21 17.94
C PRO A 198 4.66 -1.06 16.93
N TYR A 199 3.75 -1.16 15.96
CA TYR A 199 3.47 -0.12 14.99
C TYR A 199 2.66 1.04 15.61
N SER A 200 1.67 0.70 16.43
CA SER A 200 0.86 1.67 17.18
C SER A 200 0.41 1.10 18.51
N VAL A 201 0.01 1.98 19.41
CA VAL A 201 -0.73 1.64 20.61
C VAL A 201 -2.16 2.11 20.44
N MET A 202 -3.10 1.20 20.60
CA MET A 202 -4.51 1.50 20.62
C MET A 202 -4.97 1.60 22.08
N ALA A 203 -5.61 2.70 22.42
CA ALA A 203 -6.12 2.94 23.77
C ALA A 203 -7.61 3.27 23.71
N TRP A 204 -8.39 2.82 24.71
CA TRP A 204 -9.82 3.06 24.82
C TRP A 204 -10.21 3.28 26.27
N GLY A 205 -11.37 3.90 26.48
CA GLY A 205 -11.90 4.22 27.81
C GLY A 205 -13.24 4.91 27.71
N THR A 206 -13.67 5.48 28.81
CA THR A 206 -14.98 6.16 28.87
C THR A 206 -15.01 7.52 28.18
N ASN A 207 -13.84 8.11 27.89
CA ASN A 207 -13.72 9.42 27.27
C ASN A 207 -12.43 9.52 26.44
N GLY A 208 -12.57 9.44 25.13
CA GLY A 208 -11.43 9.49 24.18
C GLY A 208 -10.68 10.81 24.23
N ALA A 209 -11.36 11.95 24.39
CA ALA A 209 -10.71 13.26 24.48
C ALA A 209 -9.83 13.39 25.73
N LEU A 210 -10.32 12.90 26.88
CA LEU A 210 -9.52 12.86 28.11
C LEU A 210 -8.31 11.94 27.97
N LEU A 211 -8.49 10.78 27.34
CA LEU A 211 -7.45 9.81 27.05
C LEU A 211 -6.36 10.42 26.16
N ALA A 212 -6.76 11.05 25.05
CA ALA A 212 -5.83 11.73 24.14
C ALA A 212 -5.07 12.87 24.85
N ALA A 213 -5.76 13.66 25.67
CA ALA A 213 -5.13 14.73 26.44
C ALA A 213 -4.09 14.19 27.45
N ALA A 214 -4.43 13.13 28.17
CA ALA A 214 -3.52 12.49 29.12
C ALA A 214 -2.25 11.98 28.41
N ILE A 215 -2.39 11.26 27.29
CA ILE A 215 -1.26 10.75 26.53
C ILE A 215 -0.37 11.91 26.03
N ARG A 216 -0.94 12.97 25.45
CA ARG A 216 -0.17 14.14 24.98
C ARG A 216 0.61 14.84 26.10
N ILE A 217 0.04 14.90 27.33
CA ILE A 217 0.72 15.50 28.49
C ILE A 217 1.91 14.64 28.94
N TRP A 218 1.74 13.32 28.97
CA TRP A 218 2.77 12.41 29.49
C TRP A 218 3.89 12.14 28.50
N THR A 219 3.58 12.16 27.19
CA THR A 219 4.56 11.81 26.14
C THR A 219 5.24 13.00 25.49
N SER A 220 5.25 14.16 25.95
CA SER A 220 5.81 15.43 25.42
C SER A 220 6.84 15.34 24.26
N ASP A 221 7.00 14.17 23.64
CA ASP A 221 7.86 13.88 22.48
C ASP A 221 7.14 14.31 21.19
N PRO A 222 7.71 15.21 20.39
CA PRO A 222 7.13 15.66 19.12
C PRO A 222 6.99 14.51 18.07
N GLY A 223 7.74 13.42 18.24
CA GLY A 223 7.61 12.21 17.41
C GLY A 223 6.38 11.38 17.72
N VAL A 224 5.76 11.56 18.90
CA VAL A 224 4.53 10.85 19.30
C VAL A 224 3.31 11.60 18.79
N ARG A 225 2.50 10.93 17.99
CA ARG A 225 1.26 11.45 17.43
C ARG A 225 0.07 10.72 18.04
N VAL A 226 -0.88 11.47 18.55
CA VAL A 226 -2.13 10.97 19.12
C VAL A 226 -3.23 11.29 18.13
N LEU A 227 -3.80 10.26 17.55
CA LEU A 227 -4.88 10.34 16.56
C LEU A 227 -6.20 10.07 17.28
N ASP A 228 -7.14 11.00 17.17
CA ASP A 228 -8.47 10.85 17.74
C ASP A 228 -9.26 9.83 16.88
N GLY A 229 -9.82 8.82 17.51
CA GLY A 229 -10.44 7.68 16.83
C GLY A 229 -9.40 6.71 16.23
N LEU A 230 -9.82 5.84 15.34
CA LEU A 230 -8.96 4.88 14.64
C LEU A 230 -8.16 5.52 13.48
N GLY A 231 -7.83 6.80 13.59
CA GLY A 231 -7.32 7.61 12.49
C GLY A 231 -8.43 7.79 11.45
N GLY A 232 -8.93 9.02 11.24
CA GLY A 232 -9.84 9.28 10.13
C GLY A 232 -9.21 8.80 8.81
N PRO A 233 -10.01 8.59 7.76
CA PRO A 233 -9.49 8.30 6.44
C PRO A 233 -8.42 9.35 6.11
N PRO A 234 -7.29 8.94 5.51
CA PRO A 234 -6.32 9.92 5.03
C PRO A 234 -7.05 10.87 4.10
N THR A 235 -6.72 12.16 4.18
CA THR A 235 -7.30 13.20 3.30
C THR A 235 -7.07 12.88 1.82
N ASP A 236 -6.03 12.09 1.54
CA ASP A 236 -5.73 11.53 0.24
C ASP A 236 -5.69 9.98 0.36
N PRO A 237 -6.66 9.28 -0.22
CA PRO A 237 -6.79 7.84 -0.09
C PRO A 237 -5.63 7.10 -0.78
N VAL A 238 -5.20 6.01 -0.19
CA VAL A 238 -4.16 5.12 -0.74
C VAL A 238 -4.74 3.73 -1.01
N LEU A 239 -4.21 3.04 -2.02
CA LEU A 239 -4.64 1.66 -2.28
C LEU A 239 -4.15 0.71 -1.19
N PRO A 240 -5.03 -0.17 -0.67
CA PRO A 240 -4.60 -1.28 0.17
C PRO A 240 -3.57 -2.17 -0.54
N MET A 241 -2.68 -2.81 0.23
CA MET A 241 -1.60 -3.63 -0.33
C MET A 241 -2.12 -4.79 -1.18
N ALA A 242 -3.15 -5.47 -0.73
CA ALA A 242 -3.79 -6.56 -1.47
C ALA A 242 -4.33 -6.07 -2.84
N VAL A 243 -4.95 -4.89 -2.88
CA VAL A 243 -5.45 -4.26 -4.12
C VAL A 243 -4.30 -3.88 -5.05
N VAL A 244 -3.19 -3.36 -4.51
CA VAL A 244 -1.98 -3.08 -5.33
C VAL A 244 -1.48 -4.34 -6.00
N LYS A 245 -1.37 -5.44 -5.27
CA LYS A 245 -0.93 -6.74 -5.80
C LYS A 245 -1.88 -7.29 -6.85
N GLU A 246 -3.17 -7.20 -6.62
CA GLU A 246 -4.18 -7.65 -7.58
C GLU A 246 -4.13 -6.86 -8.89
N ARG A 247 -3.94 -5.54 -8.81
CA ARG A 247 -3.95 -4.65 -9.99
C ARG A 247 -2.62 -4.61 -10.75
N PHE A 248 -1.51 -4.54 -10.03
CA PHE A 248 -0.17 -4.34 -10.60
C PHE A 248 0.68 -5.60 -10.63
N GLY A 249 0.09 -6.73 -10.24
CA GLY A 249 0.79 -7.99 -10.10
C GLY A 249 1.56 -8.08 -8.79
N GLU A 250 1.71 -9.29 -8.33
CA GLU A 250 2.49 -9.63 -7.16
C GLU A 250 3.87 -10.11 -7.56
N PHE A 251 4.86 -9.84 -6.71
CA PHE A 251 6.22 -10.33 -6.85
C PHE A 251 6.76 -10.84 -5.52
N ALA A 252 7.69 -11.78 -5.60
CA ALA A 252 8.45 -12.24 -4.47
C ALA A 252 9.70 -11.36 -4.25
N VAL A 253 10.16 -11.24 -3.00
CA VAL A 253 11.29 -10.40 -2.61
C VAL A 253 12.27 -11.15 -1.70
N ALA A 254 13.53 -10.67 -1.71
CA ALA A 254 14.50 -10.95 -0.65
C ALA A 254 15.04 -9.63 -0.09
N PRO A 255 15.43 -9.56 1.22
CA PRO A 255 16.18 -8.45 1.75
C PRO A 255 17.51 -8.26 1.00
N ALA A 256 17.84 -7.00 0.65
CA ALA A 256 19.07 -6.67 -0.08
C ALA A 256 20.01 -5.75 0.73
N GLY A 257 19.75 -5.62 2.02
CA GLY A 257 20.50 -4.77 2.95
C GLY A 257 19.88 -3.38 3.14
N GLY A 258 19.90 -2.89 4.36
CA GLY A 258 19.20 -1.67 4.75
C GLY A 258 17.69 -1.78 4.50
N ASP A 259 17.10 -0.78 3.87
CA ASP A 259 15.70 -0.77 3.45
C ASP A 259 15.44 -1.39 2.06
N SER A 260 16.50 -1.75 1.33
CA SER A 260 16.39 -2.26 -0.05
C SER A 260 15.92 -3.70 -0.11
N VAL A 261 15.20 -4.03 -1.18
CA VAL A 261 14.78 -5.41 -1.48
C VAL A 261 15.15 -5.80 -2.91
N GLU A 262 15.52 -7.06 -3.08
CA GLU A 262 15.60 -7.70 -4.38
C GLU A 262 14.20 -8.16 -4.79
N VAL A 263 13.80 -7.87 -6.02
CA VAL A 263 12.50 -8.20 -6.58
C VAL A 263 12.64 -9.29 -7.64
N ASP A 264 11.71 -10.23 -7.68
CA ASP A 264 11.61 -11.24 -8.75
C ASP A 264 11.87 -10.62 -10.12
N GLN A 265 12.88 -11.13 -10.80
CA GLN A 265 13.34 -10.62 -12.08
C GLN A 265 12.27 -10.76 -13.16
N ALA A 266 11.53 -11.86 -13.19
CA ALA A 266 10.52 -12.12 -14.21
C ALA A 266 9.38 -11.08 -14.13
N TRP A 267 8.93 -10.76 -12.91
CA TRP A 267 7.95 -9.70 -12.70
C TRP A 267 8.51 -8.34 -13.13
N ARG A 268 9.72 -7.99 -12.68
CA ARG A 268 10.36 -6.70 -12.99
C ARG A 268 10.48 -6.50 -14.51
N ASP A 269 10.96 -7.52 -15.23
CA ASP A 269 11.18 -7.44 -16.68
C ASP A 269 9.84 -7.38 -17.45
N ALA A 270 8.76 -7.92 -16.89
CA ALA A 270 7.43 -7.86 -17.46
C ALA A 270 6.75 -6.49 -17.26
N TRP A 271 6.97 -5.83 -16.12
CA TRP A 271 6.16 -4.70 -15.72
C TRP A 271 6.88 -3.36 -15.67
N ILE A 272 8.19 -3.33 -15.40
CA ILE A 272 8.97 -2.10 -15.26
C ILE A 272 9.58 -1.71 -16.59
N VAL A 273 9.24 -0.52 -17.05
CA VAL A 273 9.72 0.04 -18.32
C VAL A 273 10.52 1.31 -18.07
N THR A 274 11.53 1.54 -18.92
CA THR A 274 12.28 2.80 -18.94
C THR A 274 11.58 3.78 -19.87
N VAL A 275 11.31 4.97 -19.38
CA VAL A 275 10.55 6.02 -20.10
C VAL A 275 11.26 7.35 -19.96
N ASP A 276 11.30 8.14 -21.04
CA ASP A 276 11.69 9.55 -21.00
C ASP A 276 10.43 10.40 -20.86
N PHE A 277 10.29 11.07 -19.72
CA PHE A 277 9.17 11.94 -19.41
C PHE A 277 9.52 13.41 -19.66
N PRO A 278 8.53 14.27 -20.01
CA PRO A 278 8.75 15.71 -19.97
C PRO A 278 9.18 16.16 -18.57
N ILE A 279 9.88 17.27 -18.49
CA ILE A 279 10.39 17.90 -17.26
C ILE A 279 11.42 17.04 -16.52
N VAL A 280 11.08 15.80 -16.12
CA VAL A 280 11.87 14.97 -15.20
C VAL A 280 12.88 14.02 -15.90
N GLY A 281 12.73 13.79 -17.22
CA GLY A 281 13.66 12.97 -18.01
C GLY A 281 13.47 11.46 -17.82
N VAL A 282 14.56 10.71 -18.01
CA VAL A 282 14.53 9.24 -18.06
C VAL A 282 14.37 8.64 -16.67
N THR A 283 13.34 7.81 -16.48
CA THR A 283 13.12 7.05 -15.26
C THR A 283 12.49 5.69 -15.55
N ARG A 284 12.38 4.85 -14.53
CA ARG A 284 11.75 3.52 -14.61
C ARG A 284 10.44 3.53 -13.82
N CYS A 285 9.34 3.14 -14.47
CA CYS A 285 8.02 3.08 -13.84
C CYS A 285 7.28 1.81 -14.26
N HIS A 286 6.22 1.47 -13.55
CA HIS A 286 5.30 0.43 -13.96
C HIS A 286 4.56 0.84 -15.24
N ARG A 287 4.54 -0.04 -16.24
CA ARG A 287 3.97 0.28 -17.57
C ARG A 287 2.54 0.81 -17.52
N MET A 288 1.73 0.36 -16.56
CA MET A 288 0.33 0.78 -16.45
C MET A 288 0.15 2.23 -15.99
N VAL A 289 1.08 2.80 -15.20
CA VAL A 289 0.95 4.19 -14.71
C VAL A 289 1.65 5.21 -15.61
N VAL A 290 2.50 4.76 -16.53
CA VAL A 290 3.24 5.62 -17.47
C VAL A 290 2.35 6.62 -18.21
N PRO A 291 1.19 6.23 -18.79
CA PRO A 291 0.31 7.19 -19.49
C PRO A 291 -0.20 8.31 -18.58
N TYR A 292 -0.48 8.01 -17.33
CA TYR A 292 -1.04 8.97 -16.36
C TYR A 292 0.02 9.94 -15.85
N ILE A 293 1.23 9.45 -15.54
CA ILE A 293 2.37 10.31 -15.17
C ILE A 293 2.70 11.25 -16.32
N ARG A 294 2.77 10.72 -17.56
CA ARG A 294 3.05 11.54 -18.75
C ARG A 294 2.01 12.64 -18.93
N ALA A 295 0.74 12.30 -18.84
CA ALA A 295 -0.34 13.26 -19.02
C ALA A 295 -0.36 14.34 -17.93
N ALA A 296 -0.06 13.97 -16.67
CA ALA A 296 0.10 14.92 -15.57
C ALA A 296 1.27 15.88 -15.82
N LEU A 297 2.44 15.37 -16.20
CA LEU A 297 3.61 16.18 -16.50
C LEU A 297 3.42 17.07 -17.75
N ASP A 298 2.77 16.57 -18.79
CA ASP A 298 2.39 17.37 -19.97
C ASP A 298 1.42 18.50 -19.59
N GLU A 299 0.55 18.30 -18.60
CA GLU A 299 -0.35 19.35 -18.10
C GLU A 299 0.42 20.36 -17.24
N VAL A 300 1.34 19.92 -16.38
CA VAL A 300 2.24 20.80 -15.61
C VAL A 300 3.02 21.72 -16.56
N ASP A 301 3.63 21.15 -17.62
CA ASP A 301 4.38 21.93 -18.62
C ASP A 301 3.50 22.95 -19.36
N ARG A 302 2.35 22.51 -19.86
CA ARG A 302 1.38 23.39 -20.55
C ARG A 302 0.82 24.50 -19.66
N SER A 303 0.76 24.28 -18.34
CA SER A 303 0.33 25.28 -17.36
C SER A 303 1.46 26.23 -16.95
N GLY A 304 2.67 26.08 -17.50
CA GLY A 304 3.81 26.91 -17.16
C GLY A 304 4.42 26.66 -15.79
N LEU A 305 4.16 25.47 -15.21
CA LEU A 305 4.59 25.09 -13.87
C LEU A 305 5.82 24.16 -13.88
N ALA A 306 6.48 24.00 -15.04
CA ALA A 306 7.63 23.09 -15.18
C ALA A 306 8.78 23.42 -14.21
N GLU A 307 9.01 24.69 -13.92
CA GLU A 307 10.06 25.15 -12.99
C GLU A 307 9.75 24.86 -11.52
N GLU A 308 8.52 24.49 -11.18
CA GLU A 308 8.11 24.05 -9.84
C GLU A 308 8.64 22.64 -9.51
N LEU A 309 9.06 21.87 -10.52
CA LEU A 309 9.60 20.52 -10.37
C LEU A 309 11.11 20.50 -10.63
N ASP A 310 11.89 20.14 -9.61
CA ASP A 310 13.33 19.99 -9.74
C ASP A 310 13.68 18.67 -10.43
N ARG A 311 14.16 18.77 -11.66
CA ARG A 311 14.58 17.62 -12.47
C ARG A 311 15.69 16.79 -11.80
N THR A 312 16.61 17.45 -11.12
CA THR A 312 17.75 16.80 -10.48
C THR A 312 17.31 15.94 -9.30
N ASP A 313 16.36 16.43 -8.51
CA ASP A 313 15.85 15.77 -7.33
C ASP A 313 15.07 14.49 -7.67
N VAL A 314 14.27 14.47 -8.73
CA VAL A 314 13.55 13.25 -9.18
C VAL A 314 14.51 12.12 -9.53
N GLN A 315 15.65 12.44 -10.15
CA GLN A 315 16.66 11.46 -10.48
C GLN A 315 17.40 10.95 -9.23
N ILE A 316 17.65 11.79 -8.25
CA ILE A 316 18.27 11.43 -6.97
C ILE A 316 17.35 10.54 -6.14
N ALA A 317 16.07 10.85 -6.11
CA ALA A 317 15.06 10.06 -5.39
C ALA A 317 14.77 8.67 -6.01
N GLY A 318 15.40 8.34 -7.15
CA GLY A 318 15.24 7.04 -7.81
C GLY A 318 14.02 6.92 -8.70
N GLY A 319 13.34 8.01 -8.99
CA GLY A 319 12.17 8.04 -9.88
C GLY A 319 10.97 7.25 -9.36
N CYS A 320 10.26 6.49 -10.25
CA CYS A 320 9.12 5.69 -9.83
C CYS A 320 9.53 4.37 -9.19
N TYR A 321 10.45 3.62 -9.82
CA TYR A 321 10.81 2.27 -9.39
C TYR A 321 12.07 2.29 -8.53
N ASN A 322 11.87 2.03 -7.25
CA ASN A 322 12.91 1.94 -6.24
C ASN A 322 12.47 0.92 -5.17
N PRO A 323 12.77 -0.37 -5.36
CA PRO A 323 12.27 -1.44 -4.50
C PRO A 323 12.90 -1.39 -3.11
N ARG A 324 12.07 -1.08 -2.12
CA ARG A 324 12.49 -0.88 -0.74
C ARG A 324 11.31 -0.99 0.23
N PHE A 325 11.60 -1.16 1.50
CA PHE A 325 10.65 -0.88 2.57
C PHE A 325 10.41 0.63 2.73
N ASN A 326 9.30 1.01 3.34
CA ASN A 326 9.02 2.41 3.64
C ASN A 326 10.06 2.98 4.60
N ARG A 327 10.60 4.16 4.22
CA ARG A 327 11.53 4.92 5.06
C ARG A 327 10.77 5.61 6.19
N GLY A 328 11.42 5.76 7.36
CA GLY A 328 10.80 6.39 8.52
C GLY A 328 9.87 5.50 9.34
N ALA A 329 9.55 4.30 8.84
CA ALA A 329 9.04 3.20 9.65
C ALA A 329 10.20 2.26 9.99
N ASP A 330 10.07 1.45 11.05
CA ASP A 330 11.05 0.40 11.30
C ASP A 330 11.16 -0.53 10.08
N PRO A 331 12.37 -1.01 9.75
CA PRO A 331 12.57 -1.94 8.65
C PRO A 331 11.59 -3.10 8.72
N GLY A 332 10.82 -3.34 7.66
CA GLY A 332 9.89 -4.45 7.56
C GLY A 332 8.42 -4.13 7.73
N TYR A 333 8.02 -2.89 8.05
CA TYR A 333 6.60 -2.59 8.26
C TYR A 333 5.76 -2.65 6.99
N SER A 334 6.23 -2.14 5.86
CA SER A 334 5.55 -2.32 4.57
C SER A 334 6.48 -2.01 3.40
N LEU A 335 6.24 -2.66 2.26
CA LEU A 335 6.89 -2.28 1.02
C LEU A 335 6.39 -0.93 0.53
N SER A 336 7.30 -0.09 0.09
CA SER A 336 7.01 1.17 -0.56
C SER A 336 6.27 0.95 -1.89
N ARG A 337 5.39 1.86 -2.28
CA ARG A 337 4.75 1.88 -3.60
C ARG A 337 5.76 2.03 -4.73
N HIS A 338 6.92 2.59 -4.45
CA HIS A 338 8.05 2.60 -5.38
C HIS A 338 8.55 1.19 -5.75
N SER A 339 8.30 0.18 -4.92
CA SER A 339 8.65 -1.21 -5.25
C SER A 339 7.84 -1.76 -6.42
N TRP A 340 6.63 -1.23 -6.63
CA TRP A 340 5.81 -1.50 -7.82
C TRP A 340 6.07 -0.51 -8.96
N GLY A 341 6.79 0.58 -8.72
CA GLY A 341 6.98 1.66 -9.70
C GLY A 341 5.69 2.42 -10.01
N ILE A 342 4.78 2.53 -9.03
CA ILE A 342 3.49 3.23 -9.12
C ILE A 342 3.44 4.52 -8.30
N ALA A 343 4.56 4.92 -7.74
CA ALA A 343 4.73 6.18 -7.03
C ALA A 343 5.86 6.99 -7.65
N VAL A 344 5.87 8.30 -7.43
CA VAL A 344 6.93 9.21 -7.86
C VAL A 344 7.12 10.29 -6.81
N ASP A 345 8.38 10.64 -6.54
CA ASP A 345 8.74 11.69 -5.59
C ASP A 345 9.25 12.92 -6.36
N PHE A 346 8.74 14.11 -5.99
CA PHE A 346 9.19 15.39 -6.55
C PHE A 346 9.74 16.29 -5.45
N ASN A 347 10.84 16.99 -5.75
CA ASN A 347 11.47 17.97 -4.87
C ASN A 347 11.76 17.43 -3.45
N PRO A 348 12.40 16.25 -3.30
CA PRO A 348 12.66 15.65 -1.99
C PRO A 348 13.56 16.52 -1.08
N SER A 349 14.41 17.36 -1.63
CA SER A 349 15.26 18.26 -0.87
C SER A 349 14.49 19.35 -0.11
N THR A 350 13.37 19.79 -0.66
CA THR A 350 12.50 20.83 -0.06
C THR A 350 11.23 20.27 0.56
N ASN A 351 10.89 19.02 0.30
CA ASN A 351 9.71 18.33 0.79
C ASN A 351 10.07 16.99 1.47
N PRO A 352 10.99 16.97 2.46
CA PRO A 352 11.40 15.72 3.09
C PRO A 352 10.26 15.09 3.89
N TYR A 353 10.27 13.76 4.01
CA TYR A 353 9.32 13.02 4.84
C TYR A 353 9.25 13.60 6.27
N GLY A 354 8.05 13.86 6.75
CA GLY A 354 7.78 14.45 8.06
C GLY A 354 7.99 15.98 8.12
N GLY A 355 8.47 16.61 7.03
CA GLY A 355 8.62 18.05 6.91
C GLY A 355 7.31 18.75 6.54
N GLU A 356 7.30 20.09 6.64
CA GLU A 356 6.19 20.93 6.14
C GLU A 356 6.21 20.90 4.61
N PRO A 357 5.14 20.49 3.94
CA PRO A 357 5.08 20.44 2.49
C PRO A 357 5.13 21.85 1.87
N THR A 358 5.99 22.03 0.87
CA THR A 358 6.17 23.30 0.16
C THR A 358 5.89 23.21 -1.33
N LEU A 359 5.52 22.01 -1.83
CA LEU A 359 5.21 21.80 -3.24
C LEU A 359 3.97 22.63 -3.65
N SER A 360 4.02 23.20 -4.85
CA SER A 360 2.92 23.97 -5.43
C SER A 360 1.60 23.19 -5.39
N LEU A 361 0.55 23.73 -4.78
CA LEU A 361 -0.77 23.10 -4.75
C LEU A 361 -1.38 22.97 -6.14
N GLU A 362 -0.99 23.82 -7.10
CA GLU A 362 -1.44 23.70 -8.48
C GLU A 362 -0.88 22.42 -9.13
N VAL A 363 0.39 22.09 -8.88
CA VAL A 363 1.00 20.83 -9.31
C VAL A 363 0.31 19.64 -8.63
N VAL A 364 0.07 19.74 -7.31
CA VAL A 364 -0.63 18.70 -6.55
C VAL A 364 -2.00 18.41 -7.15
N GLU A 365 -2.80 19.44 -7.44
CA GLU A 365 -4.14 19.27 -8.02
C GLU A 365 -4.11 18.71 -9.45
N ILE A 366 -3.06 18.99 -10.23
CA ILE A 366 -2.87 18.34 -11.53
C ILE A 366 -2.68 16.83 -11.35
N PHE A 367 -1.77 16.41 -10.48
CA PHE A 367 -1.53 14.98 -10.26
C PHE A 367 -2.76 14.26 -9.69
N LYS A 368 -3.50 14.90 -8.78
CA LYS A 368 -4.78 14.35 -8.27
C LYS A 368 -5.79 14.12 -9.38
N ARG A 369 -5.95 15.07 -10.31
CA ARG A 369 -6.84 14.88 -11.48
C ARG A 369 -6.43 13.68 -12.34
N TRP A 370 -5.13 13.38 -12.39
CA TRP A 370 -4.61 12.22 -13.13
C TRP A 370 -4.54 10.93 -12.32
N GLY A 371 -5.22 10.91 -11.16
CA GLY A 371 -5.45 9.70 -10.38
C GLY A 371 -4.36 9.38 -9.35
N PHE A 372 -3.55 10.36 -8.97
CA PHE A 372 -2.55 10.21 -7.92
C PHE A 372 -3.04 10.79 -6.60
N SER A 373 -2.75 10.10 -5.50
CA SER A 373 -2.85 10.63 -4.15
C SER A 373 -1.55 11.30 -3.77
N TRP A 374 -1.62 12.34 -2.93
CA TRP A 374 -0.47 13.10 -2.46
C TRP A 374 -0.21 12.86 -0.98
N GLY A 375 1.03 12.51 -0.64
CA GLY A 375 1.44 12.25 0.75
C GLY A 375 1.54 13.47 1.66
N GLY A 376 1.53 14.69 1.10
CA GLY A 376 1.62 15.90 1.89
C GLY A 376 0.44 16.14 2.84
N GLY A 377 -0.70 15.51 2.59
CA GLY A 377 -1.88 15.54 3.46
C GLY A 377 -1.92 14.44 4.52
N TRP A 378 -0.94 13.53 4.58
CA TRP A 378 -0.95 12.42 5.53
C TRP A 378 -0.66 12.88 6.96
N SER A 379 -1.02 12.03 7.95
CA SER A 379 -0.77 12.30 9.38
C SER A 379 0.72 12.55 9.70
N VAL A 380 1.63 11.88 8.97
CA VAL A 380 3.03 12.24 8.83
C VAL A 380 3.21 12.68 7.40
N PRO A 381 3.38 13.99 7.12
CA PRO A 381 3.44 14.48 5.76
C PRO A 381 4.61 13.86 4.98
N ASP A 382 4.33 13.49 3.72
CA ASP A 382 5.34 13.11 2.73
C ASP A 382 5.14 13.98 1.48
N GLY A 383 5.60 15.23 1.58
CA GLY A 383 5.30 16.28 0.61
C GLY A 383 5.85 16.04 -0.79
N MET A 384 6.87 15.18 -0.93
CA MET A 384 7.42 14.80 -2.23
C MET A 384 6.60 13.71 -2.92
N HIS A 385 5.85 12.89 -2.17
CA HIS A 385 5.31 11.60 -2.60
C HIS A 385 3.95 11.70 -3.27
N PHE A 386 3.87 11.12 -4.47
CA PHE A 386 2.63 10.84 -5.19
C PHE A 386 2.54 9.36 -5.50
N GLU A 387 1.42 8.72 -5.21
CA GLU A 387 1.17 7.33 -5.59
C GLU A 387 -0.13 7.18 -6.37
N TRP A 388 -0.12 6.31 -7.37
CA TRP A 388 -1.32 6.06 -8.17
C TRP A 388 -2.40 5.40 -7.31
N HIS A 389 -3.61 5.98 -7.36
CA HIS A 389 -4.75 5.55 -6.57
C HIS A 389 -5.91 5.06 -7.44
N SER A 390 -6.30 5.84 -8.46
CA SER A 390 -7.50 5.59 -9.24
C SER A 390 -7.33 5.98 -10.71
N LEU A 391 -8.29 5.57 -11.54
CA LEU A 391 -8.37 6.11 -12.89
C LEU A 391 -8.66 7.63 -12.83
N PRO A 392 -8.07 8.42 -13.75
CA PRO A 392 -8.30 9.85 -13.80
C PRO A 392 -9.78 10.22 -13.92
N LEU A 393 -10.19 11.28 -13.23
CA LEU A 393 -11.56 11.79 -13.27
C LEU A 393 -12.02 12.13 -14.68
N VAL A 394 -11.12 12.54 -15.57
CA VAL A 394 -11.40 12.81 -16.98
C VAL A 394 -11.93 11.58 -17.74
N TYR A 395 -11.54 10.37 -17.35
CA TYR A 395 -12.07 9.14 -17.95
C TYR A 395 -13.38 8.70 -17.29
N ALA A 396 -13.56 8.96 -16.00
CA ALA A 396 -14.81 8.69 -15.31
C ALA A 396 -15.97 9.51 -15.89
N ALA A 397 -15.75 10.79 -16.21
CA ALA A 397 -16.73 11.64 -16.89
C ALA A 397 -17.08 11.14 -18.31
N ALA A 398 -16.07 10.70 -19.08
CA ALA A 398 -16.31 10.17 -20.43
C ALA A 398 -17.08 8.84 -20.44
N CYS A 399 -16.94 8.01 -19.39
CA CYS A 399 -17.72 6.79 -19.25
C CYS A 399 -19.19 7.06 -18.84
N SER A 400 -19.46 8.11 -18.04
CA SER A 400 -20.82 8.49 -17.67
C SER A 400 -21.63 9.02 -18.85
N ASP A 401 -21.00 9.72 -19.80
CA ASP A 401 -21.65 10.22 -21.00
C ASP A 401 -22.03 9.12 -22.02
N LEU A 402 -21.29 7.99 -22.01
CA LEU A 402 -21.58 6.84 -22.88
C LEU A 402 -22.80 6.03 -22.39
N THR A 403 -23.12 6.07 -21.10
CA THR A 403 -24.32 5.40 -20.56
C THR A 403 -25.59 6.22 -20.76
N ALA A 404 -25.47 7.53 -20.96
CA ALA A 404 -26.63 8.43 -21.23
C ALA A 404 -27.15 8.41 -22.67
N VAL A 405 -26.40 7.78 -23.59
CA VAL A 405 -26.77 7.74 -25.05
C VAL A 405 -27.57 6.47 -25.43
N HIS A 406 -27.74 5.53 -24.52
CA HIS A 406 -28.45 4.26 -24.73
C HIS A 406 -29.63 4.02 -23.76
N GLY A 407 -30.20 5.08 -23.21
CA GLY A 407 -31.43 5.08 -22.40
C GLY A 407 -32.64 5.59 -23.21
#